data_24c6632203f81e6169ab69fb7d383abd
#
_entry.id   24c6632203f81e6169ab69fb7d383abd
#
_cell.length_a   1.000
_cell.length_b   1.000
_cell.length_c   1.000
_cell.angle_alpha   90.00
_cell.angle_beta   90.00
_cell.angle_gamma   90.00
#
_symmetry.space_group_name_H-M   'P 1'
#
loop_
_entity.id
_entity.type
_entity.pdbx_description
1 polymer ?
#
loop_
_entity_poly.entity_id
_entity_poly.type
_entity_poly.pdbx_seq_one_letter_code
_entity_poly.pdbx_strand_id
1 'polypeptide(L)'
;MKQNPITYRAFALSSIVLSALALFAVTVMSTVQARAAEQPNSKPDSKKKPVKVFILAGQSNMEGHAAISTFDYIGKDPLTAPLLKEMRNPDGTPRVCDKVWMSYLTGPYDGSANGEGLGKLTAGFGERGNNPTKLSGKIGPEFTFGIFMEKELKEPIIIIKTAWGGRSLNTEFRPPSAGQYKLPKQIQEVWDKYPQGAHGVPKLEDRKKWQADKDAASGVFYRMMIEHVKKVLADPKRVCPEYDAKDGYELAGFVWLQGFNDLVDGTTYPGPDQPGKYDVYSDLLAKFIRDVRKDLSAPKMPFVIGLLGVDGEGKNVNFRKAMAAPANMPEFKGNVVAVETAPFWDHAIAAAQPKQGEFNNIVGIAHTLKKDGSFDREWKWENYWKPIGKPLPEERTWRFMTIDATEKKDKMEKYDGRRFRDITLPAGMEKWYMPDFDDSKWAEGKAPIGKGVWKHSGITLDKFPSKWGEGEFLMMRTTFEVEDLNCDSYRIAILARQGFHVYLNGQKIHTYIWWQDSPRYGSIVLKNEQIKYLKKGKNVLAAYANDQYDLKSPEHYAAMDLRVEGITKADQEKLDLALEEIFSHKDKEILKGASNGGYHYLGSAKIFAQMGKAFAEAILKIQK
;
A
#
# COMPACT_ATOMS: atom_id res chain seq x y z
N MET A 1 -4.80 -11.79 -9.01
CA MET A 1 -4.91 -10.96 -7.79
C MET A 1 -6.36 -10.56 -7.65
N LYS A 2 -7.06 -11.13 -6.69
CA LYS A 2 -8.47 -10.79 -6.42
C LYS A 2 -8.48 -9.67 -5.38
N GLN A 3 -8.94 -8.49 -5.78
CA GLN A 3 -9.24 -7.41 -4.84
C GLN A 3 -10.59 -7.69 -4.20
N ASN A 4 -10.63 -7.74 -2.87
CA ASN A 4 -11.87 -7.76 -2.12
C ASN A 4 -12.51 -6.36 -2.12
N PRO A 5 -13.82 -6.25 -2.29
CA PRO A 5 -14.51 -4.97 -2.18
C PRO A 5 -14.55 -4.51 -0.72
N ILE A 6 -14.06 -3.31 -0.48
CA ILE A 6 -14.18 -2.61 0.81
C ILE A 6 -15.62 -2.12 0.94
N THR A 7 -16.34 -2.70 1.88
CA THR A 7 -17.69 -2.25 2.26
C THR A 7 -17.61 -0.95 3.06
N TYR A 8 -18.15 0.12 2.52
CA TYR A 8 -18.35 1.38 3.22
C TYR A 8 -19.52 1.26 4.21
N ARG A 9 -19.27 1.50 5.47
CA ARG A 9 -20.34 1.79 6.46
C ARG A 9 -20.55 3.31 6.53
N ALA A 10 -21.75 3.74 6.17
CA ALA A 10 -22.24 5.09 6.41
C ALA A 10 -22.67 5.24 7.87
N PHE A 11 -22.12 6.21 8.58
CA PHE A 11 -22.73 6.73 9.82
C PHE A 11 -23.49 8.01 9.49
N ALA A 12 -24.79 7.95 9.69
CA ALA A 12 -25.65 9.11 9.73
C ALA A 12 -25.58 9.73 11.12
N LEU A 13 -25.30 11.01 11.21
CA LEU A 13 -25.54 11.80 12.40
C LEU A 13 -26.36 13.03 12.05
N SER A 14 -27.38 13.17 12.84
CA SER A 14 -28.52 14.07 12.77
C SER A 14 -28.16 15.53 12.85
N SER A 15 -28.97 16.30 12.13
CA SER A 15 -29.18 17.74 12.17
C SER A 15 -29.64 18.24 13.54
N ILE A 16 -29.41 19.49 13.85
CA ILE A 16 -30.36 20.51 14.31
C ILE A 16 -29.63 21.76 14.85
N VAL A 17 -30.14 22.89 14.44
CA VAL A 17 -30.29 24.26 15.03
C VAL A 17 -29.62 25.33 14.18
N LEU A 18 -30.35 25.96 13.32
CA LEU A 18 -31.20 27.20 13.40
C LEU A 18 -30.44 28.50 13.68
N SER A 19 -30.40 29.31 12.63
CA SER A 19 -31.01 30.68 12.52
C SER A 19 -30.30 31.88 13.13
N ALA A 20 -30.21 32.84 12.25
CA ALA A 20 -30.36 34.29 12.41
C ALA A 20 -29.09 35.11 12.71
N LEU A 21 -28.69 35.96 11.82
CA LEU A 21 -29.08 37.37 11.76
C LEU A 21 -28.43 38.10 10.56
N ALA A 22 -29.25 38.88 9.92
CA ALA A 22 -28.97 39.69 8.76
C ALA A 22 -28.45 41.09 9.11
N LEU A 23 -27.91 41.73 8.07
CA LEU A 23 -27.74 43.16 7.84
C LEU A 23 -26.82 43.96 8.77
N PHE A 24 -25.74 44.51 8.18
CA PHE A 24 -25.61 45.98 8.06
C PHE A 24 -24.53 46.29 6.96
N ALA A 25 -24.99 46.88 5.88
CA ALA A 25 -24.14 47.59 4.93
C ALA A 25 -24.15 49.06 5.33
N VAL A 26 -22.99 49.68 5.46
CA VAL A 26 -22.88 51.15 5.32
C VAL A 26 -21.52 51.47 4.69
N THR A 27 -21.62 52.10 3.56
CA THR A 27 -20.60 52.76 2.77
C THR A 27 -20.02 53.96 3.52
N VAL A 28 -18.71 54.07 3.61
CA VAL A 28 -18.06 55.37 3.84
C VAL A 28 -16.91 55.52 2.86
N MET A 29 -17.13 56.34 1.86
CA MET A 29 -16.06 57.00 1.07
C MET A 29 -15.50 58.15 1.91
N SER A 30 -14.21 58.19 2.09
CA SER A 30 -13.48 59.39 2.54
C SER A 30 -12.25 59.58 1.73
N THR A 31 -12.27 60.60 0.90
CA THR A 31 -11.15 61.19 0.18
C THR A 31 -10.19 61.88 1.17
N VAL A 32 -8.91 61.48 1.10
CA VAL A 32 -7.82 62.26 1.72
C VAL A 32 -6.85 62.70 0.65
N GLN A 33 -6.77 64.02 0.47
CA GLN A 33 -5.80 64.67 -0.41
C GLN A 33 -4.37 64.53 0.10
N ALA A 34 -3.45 64.22 -0.84
CA ALA A 34 -2.03 64.09 -0.60
C ALA A 34 -1.37 65.46 -0.38
N ARG A 35 -0.60 65.57 0.69
CA ARG A 35 0.45 66.58 0.84
C ARG A 35 1.80 65.94 0.45
N ALA A 36 2.44 66.49 -0.57
CA ALA A 36 3.81 66.09 -0.98
C ALA A 36 4.79 66.48 0.12
N ALA A 37 5.55 65.52 0.64
CA ALA A 37 6.75 65.72 1.41
C ALA A 37 7.92 65.17 0.56
N GLU A 38 8.93 65.98 0.32
CA GLU A 38 10.17 65.60 -0.37
C GLU A 38 10.85 64.43 0.36
N GLN A 39 11.08 63.36 -0.37
CA GLN A 39 11.84 62.20 0.10
C GLN A 39 13.32 62.34 -0.26
N PRO A 40 14.25 61.92 0.64
CA PRO A 40 15.66 61.81 0.28
C PRO A 40 15.85 60.62 -0.68
N ASN A 41 16.74 60.81 -1.67
CA ASN A 41 17.16 59.84 -2.68
C ASN A 41 17.56 58.49 -2.04
N SER A 42 16.61 57.58 -1.89
CA SER A 42 16.88 56.15 -1.69
C SER A 42 16.98 55.51 -3.09
N LYS A 43 18.07 54.84 -3.36
CA LYS A 43 18.21 53.92 -4.51
C LYS A 43 16.93 53.10 -4.64
N PRO A 44 16.41 52.84 -5.86
CA PRO A 44 15.22 52.03 -6.00
C PRO A 44 15.50 50.67 -5.38
N ASP A 45 14.72 50.37 -4.33
CA ASP A 45 14.70 49.04 -3.70
C ASP A 45 14.39 48.05 -4.83
N SER A 46 15.29 47.14 -5.09
CA SER A 46 15.06 46.08 -6.08
C SER A 46 13.84 45.30 -5.60
N LYS A 47 12.68 45.49 -6.26
CA LYS A 47 11.47 44.73 -5.98
C LYS A 47 11.87 43.27 -5.90
N LYS A 48 11.72 42.68 -4.70
CA LYS A 48 11.88 41.23 -4.56
C LYS A 48 10.85 40.59 -5.48
N LYS A 49 11.21 39.46 -6.06
CA LYS A 49 10.31 38.71 -6.94
C LYS A 49 9.23 37.98 -6.12
N PRO A 50 8.00 37.81 -6.65
CA PRO A 50 6.94 37.09 -5.97
C PRO A 50 7.33 35.65 -5.69
N VAL A 51 6.83 35.07 -4.59
CA VAL A 51 7.00 33.65 -4.24
C VAL A 51 6.37 32.79 -5.35
N LYS A 52 7.11 31.84 -5.88
CA LYS A 52 6.60 30.90 -6.89
C LYS A 52 5.85 29.77 -6.20
N VAL A 53 4.60 29.53 -6.59
CA VAL A 53 3.75 28.49 -6.03
C VAL A 53 3.52 27.41 -7.09
N PHE A 54 3.89 26.18 -6.77
CA PHE A 54 3.62 25.00 -7.60
C PHE A 54 2.66 24.07 -6.91
N ILE A 55 1.71 23.51 -7.66
CA ILE A 55 0.73 22.55 -7.17
C ILE A 55 1.07 21.17 -7.73
N LEU A 56 1.27 20.20 -6.89
CA LEU A 56 1.50 18.80 -7.25
C LEU A 56 0.32 17.96 -6.76
N ALA A 57 -0.48 17.42 -7.68
CA ALA A 57 -1.70 16.71 -7.33
C ALA A 57 -1.80 15.34 -8.02
N GLY A 58 -2.49 14.40 -7.40
CA GLY A 58 -2.69 13.07 -7.97
C GLY A 58 -3.02 12.00 -6.93
N GLN A 59 -2.70 10.76 -7.28
CA GLN A 59 -2.93 9.61 -6.42
C GLN A 59 -1.63 9.08 -5.77
N SER A 60 -1.60 7.81 -5.36
CA SER A 60 -0.47 7.18 -4.65
C SER A 60 0.90 7.40 -5.29
N ASN A 61 0.99 7.47 -6.62
CA ASN A 61 2.25 7.77 -7.31
C ASN A 61 2.69 9.23 -7.13
N MET A 62 1.75 10.17 -6.94
CA MET A 62 2.08 11.52 -6.52
C MET A 62 2.32 11.61 -5.00
N GLU A 63 1.63 10.79 -4.17
CA GLU A 63 2.00 10.67 -2.75
C GLU A 63 3.47 10.28 -2.60
N GLY A 64 3.92 9.31 -3.40
CA GLY A 64 5.29 8.82 -3.42
C GLY A 64 5.54 7.67 -2.44
N HIS A 65 5.85 6.51 -2.99
CA HIS A 65 6.04 5.28 -2.23
C HIS A 65 7.49 4.75 -2.28
N ALA A 66 8.46 5.56 -2.69
CA ALA A 66 9.86 5.15 -2.75
C ALA A 66 10.55 5.38 -1.40
N ALA A 67 11.02 4.29 -0.78
CA ALA A 67 11.75 4.39 0.47
C ALA A 67 13.13 5.05 0.27
N ILE A 68 13.54 5.88 1.24
CA ILE A 68 14.87 6.53 1.26
C ILE A 68 16.00 5.48 1.26
N SER A 69 15.74 4.28 1.80
CA SER A 69 16.69 3.16 1.77
C SER A 69 17.08 2.70 0.35
N THR A 70 16.31 3.09 -0.67
CA THR A 70 16.62 2.77 -2.08
C THR A 70 17.53 3.80 -2.76
N PHE A 71 17.97 4.86 -2.06
CA PHE A 71 18.80 5.94 -2.63
C PHE A 71 20.13 5.44 -3.20
N ASP A 72 20.81 4.53 -2.51
CA ASP A 72 22.11 4.01 -2.96
C ASP A 72 22.03 3.34 -4.33
N TYR A 73 20.87 2.78 -4.68
CA TYR A 73 20.66 2.18 -5.98
C TYR A 73 20.70 3.21 -7.13
N ILE A 74 20.33 4.48 -6.88
CA ILE A 74 20.43 5.57 -7.86
C ILE A 74 21.88 5.76 -8.31
N GLY A 75 22.83 5.64 -7.38
CA GLY A 75 24.26 5.82 -7.63
C GLY A 75 24.92 4.67 -8.38
N LYS A 76 24.27 3.49 -8.48
CA LYS A 76 24.82 2.34 -9.22
C LYS A 76 24.73 2.50 -10.74
N ASP A 77 23.88 3.38 -11.24
CA ASP A 77 23.70 3.68 -12.65
C ASP A 77 24.37 5.02 -12.98
N PRO A 78 25.40 5.04 -13.87
CA PRO A 78 26.09 6.26 -14.25
C PRO A 78 25.16 7.37 -14.77
N LEU A 79 24.04 7.03 -15.39
CA LEU A 79 23.05 7.99 -15.91
C LEU A 79 22.29 8.70 -14.79
N THR A 80 22.04 8.01 -13.67
CA THR A 80 21.27 8.54 -12.54
C THR A 80 22.14 8.94 -11.34
N ALA A 81 23.40 8.52 -11.27
CA ALA A 81 24.32 8.89 -10.20
C ALA A 81 24.43 10.43 -9.97
N PRO A 82 24.37 11.31 -10.99
CA PRO A 82 24.30 12.75 -10.76
C PRO A 82 23.05 13.18 -9.96
N LEU A 83 21.90 12.49 -10.10
CA LEU A 83 20.70 12.81 -9.32
C LEU A 83 20.92 12.53 -7.83
N LEU A 84 21.61 11.44 -7.48
CA LEU A 84 21.91 11.12 -6.09
C LEU A 84 22.74 12.24 -5.42
N LYS A 85 23.68 12.81 -6.15
CA LYS A 85 24.50 13.95 -5.65
C LYS A 85 23.67 15.20 -5.37
N GLU A 86 22.60 15.43 -6.13
CA GLU A 86 21.67 16.54 -5.88
C GLU A 86 20.72 16.25 -4.71
N MET A 87 20.43 14.98 -4.41
CA MET A 87 19.46 14.55 -3.41
C MET A 87 20.07 14.35 -2.01
N ARG A 88 21.40 14.24 -1.91
CA ARG A 88 22.10 13.82 -0.69
C ARG A 88 23.27 14.76 -0.40
N ASN A 89 23.43 15.11 0.87
CA ASN A 89 24.60 15.81 1.38
C ASN A 89 25.84 14.89 1.43
N PRO A 90 27.07 15.45 1.52
CA PRO A 90 28.29 14.64 1.61
C PRO A 90 28.33 13.68 2.81
N ASP A 91 27.63 13.98 3.89
CA ASP A 91 27.51 13.13 5.08
C ASP A 91 26.51 11.96 4.92
N GLY A 92 25.88 11.86 3.75
CA GLY A 92 24.90 10.83 3.43
C GLY A 92 23.46 11.16 3.83
N THR A 93 23.22 12.27 4.51
CA THR A 93 21.86 12.71 4.86
C THR A 93 21.10 13.25 3.64
N PRO A 94 19.76 13.15 3.59
CA PRO A 94 18.98 13.79 2.54
C PRO A 94 19.19 15.31 2.53
N ARG A 95 19.29 15.90 1.34
CA ARG A 95 19.34 17.35 1.18
C ARG A 95 18.09 18.00 1.77
N VAL A 96 18.27 19.17 2.39
CA VAL A 96 17.20 20.10 2.75
C VAL A 96 17.33 21.30 1.82
N CYS A 97 16.28 21.64 1.10
CA CYS A 97 16.24 22.82 0.25
C CYS A 97 16.15 24.09 1.10
N ASP A 98 16.95 25.11 0.75
CA ASP A 98 16.98 26.35 1.52
C ASP A 98 15.78 27.24 1.23
N LYS A 99 15.32 27.26 -0.03
CA LYS A 99 14.28 28.17 -0.54
C LYS A 99 13.00 27.48 -0.98
N VAL A 100 12.80 26.20 -0.63
CA VAL A 100 11.58 25.46 -0.99
C VAL A 100 10.84 25.00 0.26
N TRP A 101 9.60 25.41 0.38
CA TRP A 101 8.70 25.03 1.47
C TRP A 101 7.56 24.17 0.97
N MET A 102 7.19 23.21 1.77
CA MET A 102 6.11 22.27 1.50
C MET A 102 4.88 22.58 2.34
N SER A 103 3.73 22.52 1.68
CA SER A 103 2.44 22.24 2.32
C SER A 103 1.87 21.00 1.69
N TYR A 104 1.83 19.90 2.44
CA TYR A 104 1.36 18.61 1.94
C TYR A 104 0.10 18.17 2.68
N LEU A 105 -1.04 18.20 1.99
CA LEU A 105 -2.30 17.65 2.45
C LEU A 105 -2.47 16.22 1.97
N THR A 106 -2.53 15.30 2.91
CA THR A 106 -2.85 13.88 2.71
C THR A 106 -3.61 13.38 3.93
N GLY A 107 -4.12 12.19 3.87
CA GLY A 107 -4.84 11.65 5.01
C GLY A 107 -5.15 10.18 4.88
N PRO A 108 -5.88 9.62 5.85
CA PRO A 108 -6.33 8.25 5.80
C PRO A 108 -7.10 7.96 4.50
N TYR A 109 -6.97 6.75 4.01
CA TYR A 109 -7.63 6.32 2.77
C TYR A 109 -9.16 6.24 2.88
N ASP A 110 -9.71 6.38 4.08
CA ASP A 110 -11.15 6.42 4.35
C ASP A 110 -11.80 7.79 4.02
N GLY A 111 -11.00 8.77 3.59
CA GLY A 111 -11.48 10.12 3.28
C GLY A 111 -11.77 11.00 4.49
N SER A 112 -11.47 10.51 5.71
CA SER A 112 -11.60 11.29 6.93
C SER A 112 -10.42 12.26 7.11
N ALA A 113 -10.44 13.00 8.20
CA ALA A 113 -9.57 14.11 8.53
C ALA A 113 -8.15 14.04 7.95
N ASN A 114 -7.83 15.06 7.22
CA ASN A 114 -6.56 15.22 6.56
C ASN A 114 -5.61 16.02 7.43
N GLY A 115 -4.43 15.48 7.64
CA GLY A 115 -3.36 16.23 8.26
C GLY A 115 -2.55 16.97 7.22
N GLU A 116 -2.16 18.20 7.53
CA GLU A 116 -1.23 18.99 6.74
C GLU A 116 0.17 18.86 7.31
N GLY A 117 1.15 18.50 6.48
CA GLY A 117 2.57 18.54 6.82
C GLY A 117 3.22 19.77 6.23
N LEU A 118 4.00 20.46 7.04
CA LEU A 118 4.70 21.70 6.70
C LEU A 118 6.20 21.57 6.93
N GLY A 119 6.98 22.35 6.20
CA GLY A 119 8.41 22.49 6.43
C GLY A 119 9.22 22.77 5.17
N LYS A 120 10.52 22.95 5.34
CA LYS A 120 11.43 22.99 4.20
C LYS A 120 11.44 21.65 3.48
N LEU A 121 11.51 21.68 2.16
CA LEU A 121 11.55 20.46 1.36
C LEU A 121 12.79 19.64 1.68
N THR A 122 12.57 18.40 2.03
CA THR A 122 13.57 17.35 2.17
C THR A 122 12.94 15.99 1.85
N ALA A 123 13.71 14.90 1.87
CA ALA A 123 13.14 13.58 1.79
C ALA A 123 12.22 13.30 3.00
N GLY A 124 11.09 12.62 2.75
CA GLY A 124 10.10 12.31 3.80
C GLY A 124 8.72 12.91 3.55
N PHE A 125 8.55 13.71 2.49
CA PHE A 125 7.24 14.18 2.04
C PHE A 125 6.54 13.19 1.09
N GLY A 126 6.97 11.92 1.06
CA GLY A 126 6.24 10.81 0.46
C GLY A 126 5.02 10.39 1.28
N GLU A 127 4.47 9.21 1.02
CA GLU A 127 3.34 8.64 1.76
C GLU A 127 3.68 8.52 3.24
N ARG A 128 2.78 9.02 4.11
CA ARG A 128 3.02 9.20 5.55
C ARG A 128 2.09 8.38 6.44
N GLY A 129 1.28 7.51 5.84
CA GLY A 129 0.35 6.65 6.56
C GLY A 129 -0.60 7.44 7.46
N ASN A 130 -0.72 7.01 8.70
CA ASN A 130 -1.63 7.62 9.69
C ASN A 130 -1.05 8.85 10.40
N ASN A 131 0.14 9.31 10.03
CA ASN A 131 0.75 10.48 10.67
C ASN A 131 1.18 11.54 9.62
N PRO A 132 0.22 12.28 9.07
CA PRO A 132 0.48 13.23 7.98
C PRO A 132 1.32 14.44 8.40
N THR A 133 1.48 14.70 9.69
CA THR A 133 2.27 15.85 10.18
C THR A 133 3.75 15.55 10.34
N LYS A 134 4.17 14.28 10.30
CA LYS A 134 5.56 13.85 10.42
C LYS A 134 6.14 13.50 9.05
N LEU A 135 7.44 13.71 8.88
CA LEU A 135 8.17 13.17 7.74
C LEU A 135 8.15 11.64 7.79
N SER A 136 7.97 11.02 6.62
CA SER A 136 8.05 9.57 6.46
C SER A 136 9.46 9.14 6.01
N GLY A 137 9.68 7.84 5.90
CA GLY A 137 10.88 7.29 5.24
C GLY A 137 10.78 7.22 3.71
N LYS A 138 9.90 8.01 3.07
CA LYS A 138 9.57 7.88 1.64
C LYS A 138 9.64 9.21 0.91
N ILE A 139 9.86 9.13 -0.41
CA ILE A 139 9.76 10.25 -1.35
C ILE A 139 8.77 9.94 -2.47
N GLY A 140 8.26 11.00 -3.08
CA GLY A 140 7.62 11.03 -4.38
C GLY A 140 8.38 11.94 -5.35
N PRO A 141 7.74 12.37 -6.45
CA PRO A 141 8.39 13.26 -7.42
C PRO A 141 8.65 14.66 -6.86
N GLU A 142 7.98 15.08 -5.78
CA GLU A 142 8.14 16.41 -5.16
C GLU A 142 9.57 16.71 -4.78
N PHE A 143 10.34 15.70 -4.36
CA PHE A 143 11.67 15.93 -3.81
C PHE A 143 12.65 16.48 -4.86
N THR A 144 12.83 15.78 -5.96
CA THR A 144 13.70 16.27 -7.04
C THR A 144 13.05 17.40 -7.85
N PHE A 145 11.70 17.44 -7.95
CA PHE A 145 11.02 18.59 -8.52
C PHE A 145 11.46 19.90 -7.82
N GLY A 146 11.35 19.94 -6.50
CA GLY A 146 11.72 21.12 -5.74
C GLY A 146 13.23 21.44 -5.79
N ILE A 147 14.11 20.42 -5.73
CA ILE A 147 15.56 20.60 -5.86
C ILE A 147 15.91 21.26 -7.19
N PHE A 148 15.35 20.80 -8.31
CA PHE A 148 15.63 21.37 -9.63
C PHE A 148 15.00 22.74 -9.82
N MET A 149 13.80 22.98 -9.28
CA MET A 149 13.18 24.32 -9.29
C MET A 149 13.99 25.32 -8.46
N GLU A 150 14.48 24.96 -7.28
CA GLU A 150 15.36 25.80 -6.46
C GLU A 150 16.63 26.19 -7.21
N LYS A 151 17.25 25.21 -7.88
CA LYS A 151 18.50 25.40 -8.63
C LYS A 151 18.35 26.42 -9.79
N GLU A 152 17.22 26.37 -10.49
CA GLU A 152 16.96 27.22 -11.66
C GLU A 152 16.40 28.59 -11.29
N LEU A 153 15.43 28.66 -10.40
CA LEU A 153 14.71 29.90 -10.08
C LEU A 153 15.47 30.76 -9.07
N LYS A 154 16.14 30.16 -8.09
CA LYS A 154 16.88 30.82 -7.00
C LYS A 154 16.01 31.76 -6.14
N GLU A 155 14.70 31.62 -6.21
CA GLU A 155 13.67 32.40 -5.54
C GLU A 155 12.97 31.55 -4.49
N PRO A 156 12.25 32.14 -3.51
CA PRO A 156 11.41 31.39 -2.62
C PRO A 156 10.31 30.65 -3.37
N ILE A 157 10.10 29.38 -3.00
CA ILE A 157 9.14 28.46 -3.64
C ILE A 157 8.25 27.83 -2.59
N ILE A 158 6.94 27.80 -2.85
CA ILE A 158 5.99 26.96 -2.14
C ILE A 158 5.56 25.82 -3.05
N ILE A 159 5.68 24.59 -2.58
CA ILE A 159 5.06 23.42 -3.20
C ILE A 159 3.84 23.02 -2.37
N ILE A 160 2.66 23.14 -2.96
CA ILE A 160 1.40 22.64 -2.41
C ILE A 160 1.18 21.25 -3.00
N LYS A 161 1.32 20.22 -2.18
CA LYS A 161 1.10 18.85 -2.60
C LYS A 161 -0.22 18.34 -2.04
N THR A 162 -1.08 17.81 -2.94
CA THR A 162 -2.38 17.22 -2.61
C THR A 162 -2.50 15.88 -3.31
N ALA A 163 -2.31 14.80 -2.58
CA ALA A 163 -2.30 13.47 -3.17
C ALA A 163 -2.86 12.42 -2.20
N TRP A 164 -3.69 11.51 -2.75
CA TRP A 164 -4.34 10.45 -1.98
C TRP A 164 -4.37 9.16 -2.79
N GLY A 165 -3.90 8.08 -2.20
CA GLY A 165 -3.87 6.75 -2.82
C GLY A 165 -5.26 6.22 -3.15
N GLY A 166 -5.34 5.43 -4.21
CA GLY A 166 -6.58 4.75 -4.59
C GLY A 166 -7.68 5.67 -5.16
N ARG A 167 -7.35 6.88 -5.63
CA ARG A 167 -8.35 7.86 -6.11
C ARG A 167 -8.31 7.99 -7.63
N SER A 168 -9.51 7.98 -8.24
CA SER A 168 -9.70 8.07 -9.68
C SER A 168 -10.08 9.48 -10.14
N LEU A 169 -9.83 9.79 -11.41
CA LEU A 169 -10.32 11.01 -12.04
C LEU A 169 -11.82 10.91 -12.35
N ASN A 170 -12.27 9.70 -12.70
CA ASN A 170 -13.68 9.50 -13.06
C ASN A 170 -14.66 9.70 -11.90
N THR A 171 -14.20 9.53 -10.65
CA THR A 171 -15.04 9.64 -9.45
C THR A 171 -14.51 10.68 -8.47
N GLU A 172 -13.43 10.36 -7.74
CA GLU A 172 -13.03 11.15 -6.57
C GLU A 172 -12.42 12.53 -6.93
N PHE A 173 -11.64 12.61 -8.01
CA PHE A 173 -11.13 13.88 -8.56
C PHE A 173 -12.00 14.45 -9.68
N ARG A 174 -13.22 13.94 -9.83
CA ARG A 174 -14.13 14.37 -10.90
C ARG A 174 -14.32 15.89 -10.89
N PRO A 175 -14.02 16.58 -12.02
CA PRO A 175 -14.16 18.04 -12.10
C PRO A 175 -15.63 18.45 -12.08
N PRO A 176 -16.00 19.60 -11.48
CA PRO A 176 -17.38 20.06 -11.38
C PRO A 176 -18.12 20.16 -12.72
N SER A 177 -17.43 20.60 -13.77
CA SER A 177 -18.01 20.72 -15.12
C SER A 177 -18.33 19.40 -15.79
N ALA A 178 -17.87 18.28 -15.25
CA ALA A 178 -18.22 16.94 -15.75
C ALA A 178 -19.58 16.45 -15.24
N GLY A 179 -20.18 17.12 -14.25
CA GLY A 179 -21.44 16.73 -13.63
C GLY A 179 -21.35 15.40 -12.88
N GLN A 180 -22.48 14.76 -12.65
CA GLN A 180 -22.55 13.48 -11.93
C GLN A 180 -21.93 12.33 -12.73
N TYR A 181 -21.44 11.31 -12.03
CA TYR A 181 -20.99 10.07 -12.63
C TYR A 181 -22.16 9.35 -13.33
N LYS A 182 -21.91 8.90 -14.55
CA LYS A 182 -22.87 8.10 -15.32
C LYS A 182 -22.27 6.74 -15.65
N LEU A 183 -23.01 5.68 -15.29
CA LEU A 183 -22.62 4.33 -15.66
C LEU A 183 -22.60 4.20 -17.19
N PRO A 184 -21.54 3.66 -17.81
CA PRO A 184 -21.50 3.41 -19.26
C PRO A 184 -22.67 2.51 -19.70
N LYS A 185 -23.29 2.85 -20.83
CA LYS A 185 -24.44 2.11 -21.36
C LYS A 185 -24.17 0.61 -21.52
N GLN A 186 -22.99 0.26 -22.01
CA GLN A 186 -22.55 -1.15 -22.16
C GLN A 186 -22.57 -1.91 -20.82
N ILE A 187 -22.17 -1.25 -19.74
CA ILE A 187 -22.16 -1.84 -18.40
C ILE A 187 -23.58 -1.94 -17.86
N GLN A 188 -24.40 -0.92 -18.08
CA GLN A 188 -25.82 -0.96 -17.73
C GLN A 188 -26.50 -2.16 -18.39
N GLU A 189 -26.29 -2.38 -19.71
CA GLU A 189 -26.82 -3.52 -20.46
C GLU A 189 -26.34 -4.89 -19.91
N VAL A 190 -25.08 -4.97 -19.42
CA VAL A 190 -24.57 -6.17 -18.75
C VAL A 190 -25.28 -6.36 -17.41
N TRP A 191 -25.39 -5.30 -16.60
CA TRP A 191 -26.05 -5.40 -15.31
C TRP A 191 -27.51 -5.83 -15.41
N ASP A 192 -28.24 -5.34 -16.43
CA ASP A 192 -29.66 -5.66 -16.64
C ASP A 192 -29.89 -7.14 -16.96
N LYS A 193 -28.87 -7.83 -17.52
CA LYS A 193 -28.90 -9.28 -17.73
C LYS A 193 -28.74 -10.10 -16.44
N TYR A 194 -28.22 -9.50 -15.37
CA TYR A 194 -27.93 -10.17 -14.10
C TYR A 194 -28.59 -9.45 -12.91
N PRO A 195 -29.94 -9.45 -12.80
CA PRO A 195 -30.63 -8.74 -11.72
C PRO A 195 -30.34 -9.32 -10.33
N GLN A 196 -30.00 -10.63 -10.25
CA GLN A 196 -29.62 -11.29 -9.00
C GLN A 196 -28.16 -11.09 -8.60
N GLY A 197 -27.41 -10.30 -9.39
CA GLY A 197 -25.99 -10.10 -9.20
C GLY A 197 -25.14 -11.18 -9.87
N ALA A 198 -23.88 -10.86 -10.14
CA ALA A 198 -22.84 -11.76 -10.62
C ALA A 198 -21.49 -11.24 -10.15
N HIS A 199 -20.39 -11.93 -10.51
CA HIS A 199 -19.06 -11.42 -10.19
C HIS A 199 -18.83 -10.02 -10.82
N GLY A 200 -18.68 -9.00 -9.97
CA GLY A 200 -18.52 -7.60 -10.39
C GLY A 200 -19.82 -6.87 -10.79
N VAL A 201 -20.97 -7.54 -10.71
CA VAL A 201 -22.29 -6.95 -10.99
C VAL A 201 -23.09 -6.90 -9.70
N PRO A 202 -23.49 -5.70 -9.20
CA PRO A 202 -24.32 -5.60 -8.01
C PRO A 202 -25.73 -6.12 -8.27
N LYS A 203 -26.38 -6.67 -7.24
CA LYS A 203 -27.79 -7.02 -7.29
C LYS A 203 -28.63 -5.79 -7.60
N LEU A 204 -29.78 -5.99 -8.23
CA LEU A 204 -30.68 -4.91 -8.62
C LEU A 204 -31.06 -4.00 -7.43
N GLU A 205 -31.31 -4.59 -6.26
CA GLU A 205 -31.61 -3.88 -5.00
C GLU A 205 -30.47 -2.98 -4.52
N ASP A 206 -29.20 -3.37 -4.78
CA ASP A 206 -28.01 -2.66 -4.36
C ASP A 206 -27.59 -1.54 -5.33
N ARG A 207 -28.09 -1.53 -6.58
CA ARG A 207 -27.66 -0.60 -7.63
C ARG A 207 -27.95 0.86 -7.30
N LYS A 208 -29.12 1.12 -6.67
CA LYS A 208 -29.47 2.47 -6.23
C LYS A 208 -28.49 2.98 -5.18
N LYS A 209 -28.11 2.11 -4.24
CA LYS A 209 -27.10 2.42 -3.23
C LYS A 209 -25.72 2.63 -3.87
N TRP A 210 -25.34 1.76 -4.80
CA TRP A 210 -24.07 1.90 -5.52
C TRP A 210 -23.96 3.25 -6.24
N GLN A 211 -25.03 3.69 -6.95
CA GLN A 211 -25.05 5.00 -7.59
C GLN A 211 -24.97 6.13 -6.57
N ALA A 212 -25.70 6.05 -5.47
CA ALA A 212 -25.64 7.05 -4.42
C ALA A 212 -24.24 7.15 -3.79
N ASP A 213 -23.56 6.04 -3.56
CA ASP A 213 -22.18 6.00 -3.07
C ASP A 213 -21.19 6.64 -4.07
N LYS A 214 -21.38 6.39 -5.38
CA LYS A 214 -20.60 7.05 -6.47
C LYS A 214 -20.85 8.56 -6.50
N ASP A 215 -22.09 8.99 -6.37
CA ASP A 215 -22.45 10.39 -6.37
C ASP A 215 -21.88 11.12 -5.13
N ALA A 216 -21.92 10.49 -3.97
CA ALA A 216 -21.34 11.02 -2.74
C ALA A 216 -19.81 11.15 -2.81
N ALA A 217 -19.13 10.19 -3.46
CA ALA A 217 -17.68 10.23 -3.66
C ALA A 217 -17.25 11.21 -4.76
N SER A 218 -18.18 11.62 -5.63
CA SER A 218 -17.87 12.41 -6.82
C SER A 218 -17.30 13.78 -6.49
N GLY A 219 -16.08 14.04 -6.96
CA GLY A 219 -15.35 15.30 -6.82
C GLY A 219 -14.93 15.67 -5.40
N VAL A 220 -15.00 14.75 -4.43
CA VAL A 220 -14.62 15.03 -3.03
C VAL A 220 -13.16 15.50 -2.97
N PHE A 221 -12.25 14.77 -3.58
CA PHE A 221 -10.82 15.10 -3.54
C PHE A 221 -10.44 16.27 -4.46
N TYR A 222 -11.22 16.52 -5.51
CA TYR A 222 -11.11 17.76 -6.28
C TYR A 222 -11.39 18.98 -5.38
N ARG A 223 -12.52 18.98 -4.65
CA ARG A 223 -12.88 20.08 -3.75
C ARG A 223 -11.85 20.26 -2.63
N MET A 224 -11.43 19.18 -1.98
CA MET A 224 -10.40 19.22 -0.93
C MET A 224 -9.08 19.81 -1.44
N MET A 225 -8.65 19.45 -2.65
CA MET A 225 -7.47 20.00 -3.31
C MET A 225 -7.62 21.53 -3.49
N ILE A 226 -8.71 21.98 -4.10
CA ILE A 226 -8.95 23.40 -4.37
C ILE A 226 -9.05 24.21 -3.07
N GLU A 227 -9.77 23.69 -2.07
CA GLU A 227 -9.91 24.33 -0.75
C GLU A 227 -8.55 24.46 -0.06
N HIS A 228 -7.73 23.42 -0.11
CA HIS A 228 -6.41 23.46 0.49
C HIS A 228 -5.47 24.45 -0.21
N VAL A 229 -5.47 24.45 -1.54
CA VAL A 229 -4.69 25.45 -2.31
C VAL A 229 -5.12 26.87 -1.92
N LYS A 230 -6.43 27.15 -1.90
CA LYS A 230 -6.95 28.47 -1.48
C LYS A 230 -6.57 28.82 -0.04
N LYS A 231 -6.59 27.86 0.88
CA LYS A 231 -6.15 28.05 2.28
C LYS A 231 -4.68 28.48 2.34
N VAL A 232 -3.79 27.82 1.57
CA VAL A 232 -2.37 28.20 1.54
C VAL A 232 -2.18 29.57 0.91
N LEU A 233 -2.89 29.88 -0.18
CA LEU A 233 -2.79 31.16 -0.88
C LEU A 233 -3.35 32.33 -0.08
N ALA A 234 -4.29 32.08 0.85
CA ALA A 234 -4.81 33.10 1.76
C ALA A 234 -3.80 33.51 2.84
N ASP A 235 -2.90 32.60 3.23
CA ASP A 235 -1.82 32.87 4.20
C ASP A 235 -0.52 32.13 3.80
N PRO A 236 0.18 32.58 2.73
CA PRO A 236 1.41 31.94 2.29
C PRO A 236 2.53 32.01 3.32
N LYS A 237 2.51 33.03 4.19
CA LYS A 237 3.54 33.22 5.22
C LYS A 237 3.55 32.10 6.26
N ARG A 238 2.42 31.46 6.50
CA ARG A 238 2.30 30.29 7.35
C ARG A 238 3.16 29.10 6.83
N VAL A 239 3.31 29.00 5.52
CA VAL A 239 4.10 27.93 4.86
C VAL A 239 5.51 28.40 4.58
N CYS A 240 5.69 29.58 4.00
CA CYS A 240 6.96 30.19 3.65
C CYS A 240 7.21 31.44 4.49
N PRO A 241 8.03 31.38 5.54
CA PRO A 241 8.31 32.54 6.40
C PRO A 241 8.95 33.73 5.65
N GLU A 242 9.57 33.47 4.49
CA GLU A 242 10.19 34.52 3.63
C GLU A 242 9.16 35.28 2.77
N TYR A 243 7.90 34.84 2.77
CA TYR A 243 6.84 35.52 2.04
C TYR A 243 6.61 36.95 2.55
N ASP A 244 6.57 37.90 1.61
CA ASP A 244 6.16 39.28 1.85
C ASP A 244 4.91 39.61 1.00
N ALA A 245 3.88 40.11 1.65
CA ALA A 245 2.63 40.45 0.98
C ALA A 245 2.78 41.56 -0.06
N LYS A 246 3.84 42.41 0.06
CA LYS A 246 4.13 43.44 -0.93
C LYS A 246 4.63 42.88 -2.26
N ASP A 247 5.35 41.76 -2.21
CA ASP A 247 5.89 41.07 -3.38
C ASP A 247 4.87 40.09 -3.95
N GLY A 248 3.97 39.56 -3.09
CA GLY A 248 2.90 38.65 -3.47
C GLY A 248 3.41 37.25 -3.83
N TYR A 249 2.56 36.50 -4.52
CA TYR A 249 2.87 35.18 -5.06
C TYR A 249 2.45 35.05 -6.54
N GLU A 250 2.98 34.04 -7.21
CA GLU A 250 2.61 33.64 -8.56
C GLU A 250 2.27 32.15 -8.58
N LEU A 251 1.09 31.76 -9.09
CA LEU A 251 0.77 30.38 -9.42
C LEU A 251 1.57 29.97 -10.65
N ALA A 252 2.75 29.39 -10.42
CA ALA A 252 3.77 29.17 -11.41
C ALA A 252 3.65 27.82 -12.14
N GLY A 253 2.84 26.89 -11.66
CA GLY A 253 2.58 25.65 -12.39
C GLY A 253 1.80 24.61 -11.58
N PHE A 254 1.25 23.66 -12.33
CA PHE A 254 0.50 22.52 -11.82
C PHE A 254 1.07 21.22 -12.42
N VAL A 255 1.30 20.21 -11.60
CA VAL A 255 1.72 18.87 -12.01
C VAL A 255 0.65 17.85 -11.60
N TRP A 256 0.17 17.09 -12.55
CA TRP A 256 -0.82 16.02 -12.37
C TRP A 256 -0.17 14.65 -12.59
N LEU A 257 -0.16 13.78 -11.58
CA LEU A 257 0.30 12.40 -11.68
C LEU A 257 -0.75 11.47 -11.08
N GLN A 258 -1.72 11.08 -11.91
CA GLN A 258 -2.84 10.20 -11.55
C GLN A 258 -3.21 9.36 -12.77
N GLY A 259 -3.76 8.19 -12.59
CA GLY A 259 -4.26 7.39 -13.71
C GLY A 259 -4.43 5.89 -13.39
N PHE A 260 -3.68 5.33 -12.45
CA PHE A 260 -3.70 3.89 -12.21
C PHE A 260 -5.10 3.37 -11.85
N ASN A 261 -5.83 4.09 -11.00
CA ASN A 261 -7.18 3.68 -10.61
C ASN A 261 -8.19 3.75 -11.76
N ASP A 262 -8.02 4.70 -12.68
CA ASP A 262 -8.82 4.75 -13.91
C ASP A 262 -8.42 3.65 -14.90
N LEU A 263 -7.12 3.38 -15.06
CA LEU A 263 -6.61 2.30 -15.92
C LEU A 263 -7.23 0.94 -15.57
N VAL A 264 -7.39 0.64 -14.27
CA VAL A 264 -7.90 -0.66 -13.80
C VAL A 264 -9.41 -0.69 -13.57
N ASP A 265 -10.11 0.43 -13.78
CA ASP A 265 -11.57 0.52 -13.61
C ASP A 265 -12.32 0.03 -14.86
N GLY A 266 -12.50 -1.29 -14.95
CA GLY A 266 -13.26 -1.91 -16.03
C GLY A 266 -14.76 -1.56 -16.05
N THR A 267 -15.29 -0.96 -14.99
CA THR A 267 -16.69 -0.49 -14.93
C THR A 267 -16.84 0.84 -15.67
N THR A 268 -15.93 1.77 -15.45
CA THR A 268 -15.96 3.07 -16.16
C THR A 268 -15.41 2.95 -17.58
N TYR A 269 -14.39 2.11 -17.79
CA TYR A 269 -13.72 1.91 -19.08
C TYR A 269 -13.82 0.45 -19.52
N PRO A 270 -15.01 0.01 -20.01
CA PRO A 270 -15.24 -1.38 -20.36
C PRO A 270 -14.54 -1.81 -21.67
N GLY A 271 -14.42 -3.13 -21.82
CA GLY A 271 -13.90 -3.75 -23.04
C GLY A 271 -12.38 -3.91 -23.09
N PRO A 272 -11.88 -4.48 -24.21
CA PRO A 272 -10.46 -4.73 -24.41
C PRO A 272 -9.67 -3.42 -24.58
N ASP A 273 -8.35 -3.48 -24.36
CA ASP A 273 -7.47 -2.33 -24.59
C ASP A 273 -7.33 -2.06 -26.09
N GLN A 274 -7.96 -0.97 -26.53
CA GLN A 274 -7.99 -0.53 -27.93
C GLN A 274 -8.07 1.00 -28.02
N PRO A 275 -7.75 1.60 -29.16
CA PRO A 275 -7.94 3.04 -29.37
C PRO A 275 -9.37 3.48 -29.06
N GLY A 276 -9.51 4.60 -28.34
CA GLY A 276 -10.81 5.15 -27.92
C GLY A 276 -11.37 4.63 -26.60
N LYS A 277 -10.85 3.51 -26.07
CA LYS A 277 -11.31 2.97 -24.77
C LYS A 277 -11.33 4.00 -23.64
N TYR A 278 -10.36 4.90 -23.63
CA TYR A 278 -10.14 5.86 -22.55
C TYR A 278 -10.46 7.31 -22.95
N ASP A 279 -11.28 7.54 -23.98
CA ASP A 279 -11.64 8.90 -24.41
C ASP A 279 -12.35 9.68 -23.30
N VAL A 280 -13.17 9.00 -22.50
CA VAL A 280 -13.80 9.60 -21.31
C VAL A 280 -12.77 10.14 -20.33
N TYR A 281 -11.62 9.47 -20.15
CA TYR A 281 -10.54 9.98 -19.30
C TYR A 281 -9.94 11.26 -19.90
N SER A 282 -9.72 11.31 -21.20
CA SER A 282 -9.21 12.50 -21.90
C SER A 282 -10.14 13.71 -21.70
N ASP A 283 -11.44 13.50 -21.87
CA ASP A 283 -12.47 14.53 -21.69
C ASP A 283 -12.52 15.03 -20.23
N LEU A 284 -12.46 14.11 -19.26
CA LEU A 284 -12.45 14.44 -17.86
C LEU A 284 -11.18 15.23 -17.48
N LEU A 285 -10.02 14.85 -18.01
CA LEU A 285 -8.77 15.55 -17.75
C LEU A 285 -8.77 16.95 -18.36
N ALA A 286 -9.31 17.12 -19.57
CA ALA A 286 -9.46 18.44 -20.18
C ALA A 286 -10.39 19.35 -19.34
N LYS A 287 -11.51 18.81 -18.86
CA LYS A 287 -12.41 19.52 -17.93
C LYS A 287 -11.72 19.86 -16.62
N PHE A 288 -10.96 18.92 -16.05
CA PHE A 288 -10.20 19.12 -14.83
C PHE A 288 -9.22 20.31 -14.97
N ILE A 289 -8.47 20.39 -16.06
CA ILE A 289 -7.54 21.50 -16.33
C ILE A 289 -8.31 22.84 -16.39
N ARG A 290 -9.44 22.89 -17.09
CA ARG A 290 -10.27 24.12 -17.19
C ARG A 290 -10.81 24.54 -15.82
N ASP A 291 -11.37 23.58 -15.09
CA ASP A 291 -11.98 23.86 -13.78
C ASP A 291 -10.93 24.31 -12.75
N VAL A 292 -9.77 23.64 -12.69
CA VAL A 292 -8.66 24.05 -11.81
C VAL A 292 -8.21 25.48 -12.12
N ARG A 293 -8.01 25.82 -13.40
CA ARG A 293 -7.62 27.16 -13.81
C ARG A 293 -8.69 28.22 -13.47
N LYS A 294 -9.94 27.86 -13.64
CA LYS A 294 -11.09 28.73 -13.28
C LYS A 294 -11.16 28.93 -11.77
N ASP A 295 -11.14 27.85 -11.00
CA ASP A 295 -11.35 27.89 -9.54
C ASP A 295 -10.21 28.58 -8.78
N LEU A 296 -8.99 28.58 -9.39
CA LEU A 296 -7.81 29.28 -8.89
C LEU A 296 -7.58 30.64 -9.55
N SER A 297 -8.47 31.10 -10.42
CA SER A 297 -8.34 32.36 -11.16
C SER A 297 -7.00 32.48 -11.92
N ALA A 298 -6.50 31.36 -12.45
CA ALA A 298 -5.19 31.26 -13.10
C ALA A 298 -5.31 30.67 -14.52
N PRO A 299 -5.94 31.38 -15.49
CA PRO A 299 -6.31 30.82 -16.79
C PRO A 299 -5.12 30.38 -17.66
N LYS A 300 -3.94 30.92 -17.39
CA LYS A 300 -2.69 30.60 -18.12
C LYS A 300 -1.69 29.79 -17.32
N MET A 301 -2.07 29.28 -16.13
CA MET A 301 -1.16 28.50 -15.30
C MET A 301 -0.60 27.32 -16.09
N PRO A 302 0.76 27.18 -16.18
CA PRO A 302 1.42 26.03 -16.79
C PRO A 302 0.92 24.72 -16.17
N PHE A 303 0.70 23.69 -17.01
CA PHE A 303 0.19 22.41 -16.56
C PHE A 303 0.98 21.25 -17.15
N VAL A 304 1.50 20.38 -16.29
CA VAL A 304 2.23 19.17 -16.68
C VAL A 304 1.39 17.95 -16.34
N ILE A 305 1.19 17.07 -17.31
CA ILE A 305 0.56 15.77 -17.16
C ILE A 305 1.66 14.71 -17.13
N GLY A 306 1.90 14.10 -15.99
CA GLY A 306 2.75 12.92 -15.88
C GLY A 306 2.02 11.70 -16.42
N LEU A 307 2.47 11.15 -17.55
CA LEU A 307 1.88 9.97 -18.16
C LEU A 307 2.24 8.72 -17.35
N LEU A 308 1.28 7.85 -17.11
CA LEU A 308 1.47 6.63 -16.31
C LEU A 308 2.39 5.65 -17.05
N GLY A 309 3.61 5.46 -16.56
CA GLY A 309 4.65 4.62 -17.17
C GLY A 309 4.92 3.31 -16.43
N VAL A 310 4.00 2.84 -15.58
CA VAL A 310 4.13 1.50 -14.96
C VAL A 310 4.22 0.41 -16.02
N ASP A 311 5.07 -0.56 -15.78
CA ASP A 311 5.42 -1.67 -16.68
C ASP A 311 6.16 -1.26 -17.97
N GLY A 312 6.57 0.02 -18.10
CA GLY A 312 7.45 0.51 -19.15
C GLY A 312 6.75 0.91 -20.45
N GLU A 313 7.55 1.17 -21.48
CA GLU A 313 7.11 1.82 -22.71
C GLU A 313 6.08 1.02 -23.52
N GLY A 314 6.20 -0.30 -23.57
CA GLY A 314 5.31 -1.20 -24.33
C GLY A 314 3.94 -1.44 -23.70
N LYS A 315 3.68 -0.92 -22.49
CA LYS A 315 2.46 -1.17 -21.73
C LYS A 315 1.57 0.06 -21.66
N ASN A 316 0.25 -0.19 -21.50
CA ASN A 316 -0.76 0.85 -21.26
C ASN A 316 -0.75 1.98 -22.33
N VAL A 317 -0.38 1.66 -23.57
CA VAL A 317 -0.15 2.64 -24.64
C VAL A 317 -1.40 3.46 -24.94
N ASN A 318 -2.57 2.82 -25.02
CA ASN A 318 -3.83 3.53 -25.32
C ASN A 318 -4.23 4.44 -24.15
N PHE A 319 -3.99 4.02 -22.91
CA PHE A 319 -4.25 4.87 -21.76
C PHE A 319 -3.31 6.08 -21.71
N ARG A 320 -2.01 5.91 -21.96
CA ARG A 320 -1.04 7.03 -22.05
C ARG A 320 -1.38 8.01 -23.16
N LYS A 321 -1.82 7.52 -24.32
CA LYS A 321 -2.35 8.38 -25.40
C LYS A 321 -3.55 9.21 -24.94
N ALA A 322 -4.48 8.59 -24.21
CA ALA A 322 -5.63 9.30 -23.67
C ALA A 322 -5.22 10.34 -22.61
N MET A 323 -4.25 10.04 -21.73
CA MET A 323 -3.69 11.01 -20.80
C MET A 323 -3.03 12.19 -21.50
N ALA A 324 -2.33 11.95 -22.61
CA ALA A 324 -1.62 12.98 -23.37
C ALA A 324 -2.55 13.84 -24.25
N ALA A 325 -3.75 13.35 -24.57
CA ALA A 325 -4.65 13.99 -25.54
C ALA A 325 -4.96 15.46 -25.21
N PRO A 326 -5.21 15.88 -23.96
CA PRO A 326 -5.46 17.29 -23.65
C PRO A 326 -4.30 18.22 -24.06
N ALA A 327 -3.04 17.80 -23.93
CA ALA A 327 -1.89 18.62 -24.31
C ALA A 327 -1.87 18.99 -25.80
N ASN A 328 -2.60 18.24 -26.64
CA ASN A 328 -2.70 18.49 -28.09
C ASN A 328 -3.93 19.33 -28.47
N MET A 329 -4.81 19.66 -27.51
CA MET A 329 -5.96 20.51 -27.80
C MET A 329 -5.54 21.96 -28.10
N PRO A 330 -6.15 22.63 -29.08
CA PRO A 330 -5.75 23.98 -29.49
C PRO A 330 -5.67 24.99 -28.35
N GLU A 331 -6.61 24.95 -27.42
CA GLU A 331 -6.69 25.83 -26.25
C GLU A 331 -5.58 25.62 -25.22
N PHE A 332 -4.96 24.43 -25.20
CA PHE A 332 -3.91 24.04 -24.26
C PHE A 332 -2.51 24.07 -24.88
N LYS A 333 -2.43 24.29 -26.20
CA LYS A 333 -1.16 24.29 -26.92
C LYS A 333 -0.21 25.34 -26.34
N GLY A 334 1.01 24.92 -25.99
CA GLY A 334 2.07 25.79 -25.48
C GLY A 334 2.04 26.01 -23.95
N ASN A 335 0.96 25.60 -23.24
CA ASN A 335 0.90 25.76 -21.78
C ASN A 335 0.41 24.52 -21.02
N VAL A 336 0.10 23.42 -21.73
CA VAL A 336 -0.11 22.07 -21.18
C VAL A 336 0.85 21.14 -21.92
N VAL A 337 1.63 20.36 -21.18
CA VAL A 337 2.54 19.36 -21.75
C VAL A 337 2.37 18.02 -21.05
N ALA A 338 2.55 16.95 -21.82
CA ALA A 338 2.61 15.60 -21.31
C ALA A 338 4.08 15.16 -21.16
N VAL A 339 4.41 14.55 -20.05
CA VAL A 339 5.73 14.02 -19.74
C VAL A 339 5.66 12.50 -19.60
N GLU A 340 6.39 11.81 -20.47
CA GLU A 340 6.51 10.35 -20.41
C GLU A 340 7.32 9.92 -19.19
N THR A 341 6.76 8.99 -18.40
CA THR A 341 7.47 8.37 -17.28
C THR A 341 7.83 6.89 -17.53
N ALA A 342 7.32 6.32 -18.62
CA ALA A 342 7.62 4.94 -19.01
C ALA A 342 9.12 4.68 -19.26
N PRO A 343 9.92 5.61 -19.84
CA PRO A 343 11.35 5.43 -20.00
C PRO A 343 12.12 5.32 -18.68
N PHE A 344 11.52 5.73 -17.55
CA PHE A 344 12.14 5.63 -16.24
C PHE A 344 11.92 4.28 -15.55
N TRP A 345 11.09 3.41 -16.15
CA TRP A 345 10.81 2.09 -15.61
C TRP A 345 12.08 1.25 -15.51
N ASP A 346 12.32 0.68 -14.33
CA ASP A 346 13.50 -0.16 -14.11
C ASP A 346 13.17 -1.64 -14.39
N HIS A 347 13.49 -2.09 -15.59
CA HIS A 347 13.25 -3.44 -16.05
C HIS A 347 14.02 -4.49 -15.25
N ALA A 348 15.20 -4.15 -14.70
CA ALA A 348 16.00 -5.07 -13.90
C ALA A 348 15.29 -5.38 -12.57
N ILE A 349 14.80 -4.34 -11.88
CA ILE A 349 14.01 -4.49 -10.66
C ILE A 349 12.73 -5.29 -10.95
N ALA A 350 12.02 -4.92 -12.02
CA ALA A 350 10.76 -5.59 -12.40
C ALA A 350 10.96 -7.08 -12.69
N ALA A 351 12.09 -7.47 -13.28
CA ALA A 351 12.45 -8.86 -13.54
C ALA A 351 12.87 -9.62 -12.27
N ALA A 352 13.48 -8.95 -11.30
CA ALA A 352 13.95 -9.57 -10.07
C ALA A 352 12.82 -9.80 -9.02
N GLN A 353 11.78 -8.94 -8.98
CA GLN A 353 10.68 -9.08 -8.00
C GLN A 353 9.94 -10.42 -8.06
N PRO A 354 9.53 -10.95 -9.25
CA PRO A 354 8.90 -12.26 -9.32
C PRO A 354 9.78 -13.39 -8.79
N LYS A 355 11.10 -13.34 -9.06
CA LYS A 355 12.07 -14.32 -8.56
C LYS A 355 12.15 -14.31 -7.03
N GLN A 356 12.14 -13.11 -6.41
CA GLN A 356 12.03 -13.00 -4.95
C GLN A 356 10.73 -13.60 -4.44
N GLY A 357 9.62 -13.38 -5.14
CA GLY A 357 8.32 -13.98 -4.82
C GLY A 357 8.38 -15.51 -4.86
N GLU A 358 8.99 -16.09 -5.89
CA GLU A 358 9.22 -17.53 -6.02
C GLU A 358 10.12 -18.06 -4.91
N PHE A 359 11.26 -17.42 -4.68
CA PHE A 359 12.18 -17.76 -3.59
C PHE A 359 11.46 -17.75 -2.23
N ASN A 360 10.75 -16.68 -1.89
CA ASN A 360 10.02 -16.57 -0.63
C ASN A 360 8.93 -17.65 -0.49
N ASN A 361 8.27 -17.98 -1.60
CA ASN A 361 7.27 -19.06 -1.62
C ASN A 361 7.92 -20.43 -1.32
N ILE A 362 9.06 -20.73 -1.94
CA ILE A 362 9.79 -21.99 -1.71
C ILE A 362 10.26 -22.08 -0.26
N VAL A 363 10.93 -21.03 0.24
CA VAL A 363 11.45 -21.00 1.62
C VAL A 363 10.33 -21.02 2.66
N GLY A 364 9.20 -20.38 2.35
CA GLY A 364 8.03 -20.30 3.24
C GLY A 364 7.17 -21.57 3.28
N ILE A 365 7.40 -22.54 2.38
CA ILE A 365 6.65 -23.80 2.31
C ILE A 365 7.55 -24.95 2.75
N ALA A 366 7.06 -25.75 3.70
CA ALA A 366 7.74 -26.97 4.11
C ALA A 366 7.34 -28.18 3.22
N HIS A 367 6.04 -28.33 2.97
CA HIS A 367 5.48 -29.40 2.13
C HIS A 367 4.26 -28.87 1.36
N THR A 368 4.06 -29.40 0.16
CA THR A 368 2.85 -29.19 -0.65
C THR A 368 1.94 -30.41 -0.60
N LEU A 369 0.67 -30.19 -0.98
CA LEU A 369 -0.33 -31.25 -1.05
C LEU A 369 -0.82 -31.42 -2.49
N LYS A 370 -1.12 -32.66 -2.88
CA LYS A 370 -1.80 -33.01 -4.13
C LYS A 370 -3.28 -32.60 -4.07
N LYS A 371 -3.99 -32.71 -5.18
CA LYS A 371 -5.40 -32.34 -5.30
C LYS A 371 -6.31 -33.04 -4.28
N ASP A 372 -5.97 -34.25 -3.87
CA ASP A 372 -6.70 -35.08 -2.90
C ASP A 372 -6.28 -34.84 -1.44
N GLY A 373 -5.43 -33.87 -1.17
CA GLY A 373 -4.94 -33.54 0.17
C GLY A 373 -3.78 -34.40 0.68
N SER A 374 -3.30 -35.36 -0.11
CA SER A 374 -2.10 -36.15 0.24
C SER A 374 -0.81 -35.37 0.01
N PHE A 375 0.28 -35.77 0.67
CA PHE A 375 1.60 -35.16 0.45
C PHE A 375 2.06 -35.27 -0.99
N ASP A 376 2.57 -34.17 -1.54
CA ASP A 376 3.23 -34.15 -2.85
C ASP A 376 4.72 -34.51 -2.71
N ARG A 377 5.02 -35.81 -2.72
CA ARG A 377 6.38 -36.35 -2.60
C ARG A 377 7.27 -36.01 -3.81
N GLU A 378 6.70 -35.51 -4.89
CA GLU A 378 7.44 -35.09 -6.08
C GLU A 378 7.92 -33.64 -5.98
N TRP A 379 7.50 -32.90 -4.97
CA TRP A 379 7.94 -31.54 -4.75
C TRP A 379 9.41 -31.53 -4.29
N LYS A 380 10.29 -31.12 -5.21
CA LYS A 380 11.76 -31.28 -5.06
C LYS A 380 12.36 -30.67 -3.80
N TRP A 381 11.76 -29.65 -3.23
CA TRP A 381 12.24 -28.92 -2.06
C TRP A 381 11.99 -29.65 -0.72
N GLU A 382 11.12 -30.67 -0.72
CA GLU A 382 10.84 -31.49 0.45
C GLU A 382 12.09 -32.30 0.89
N ASN A 383 12.93 -32.70 -0.05
CA ASN A 383 13.99 -33.66 0.16
C ASN A 383 15.19 -33.16 0.97
N TYR A 384 15.35 -31.87 1.17
CA TYR A 384 16.45 -31.27 1.93
C TYR A 384 16.26 -31.35 3.44
N TRP A 385 15.03 -31.25 3.91
CA TRP A 385 14.67 -31.27 5.32
C TRP A 385 14.20 -32.67 5.73
N LYS A 386 14.71 -33.17 6.85
CA LYS A 386 14.39 -34.51 7.34
C LYS A 386 13.64 -34.45 8.69
N PRO A 387 12.67 -35.32 8.90
CA PRO A 387 11.99 -35.42 10.20
C PRO A 387 12.98 -35.69 11.32
N ILE A 388 12.78 -35.03 12.46
CA ILE A 388 13.59 -35.16 13.67
C ILE A 388 12.80 -35.89 14.75
N GLY A 389 13.46 -36.83 15.41
CA GLY A 389 12.96 -37.56 16.58
C GLY A 389 12.05 -38.73 16.26
N LYS A 390 11.87 -39.60 17.26
CA LYS A 390 11.04 -40.80 17.24
C LYS A 390 9.89 -40.69 18.24
N PRO A 391 8.69 -41.23 17.95
CA PRO A 391 8.30 -41.78 16.65
C PRO A 391 8.31 -40.72 15.54
N LEU A 392 8.34 -41.16 14.28
CA LEU A 392 8.24 -40.25 13.12
C LEU A 392 6.92 -39.46 13.14
N PRO A 393 6.84 -38.29 12.48
CA PRO A 393 5.62 -37.45 12.54
C PRO A 393 4.32 -38.20 12.22
N GLU A 394 4.34 -39.10 11.24
CA GLU A 394 3.19 -39.91 10.84
C GLU A 394 2.79 -40.96 11.91
N GLU A 395 3.75 -41.38 12.72
CA GLU A 395 3.57 -42.40 13.77
C GLU A 395 3.24 -41.78 15.12
N ARG A 396 3.40 -40.44 15.28
CA ARG A 396 3.17 -39.76 16.56
C ARG A 396 1.72 -39.79 16.96
N THR A 397 1.49 -40.06 18.22
CA THR A 397 0.20 -39.86 18.85
C THR A 397 0.15 -38.46 19.46
N TRP A 398 -0.92 -37.76 19.22
CA TRP A 398 -1.22 -36.47 19.78
C TRP A 398 -2.27 -36.60 20.88
N ARG A 399 -2.06 -35.91 21.98
CA ARG A 399 -3.07 -35.58 22.95
C ARG A 399 -3.72 -34.28 22.57
N PHE A 400 -5.03 -34.19 22.50
CA PHE A 400 -5.71 -32.96 22.11
C PHE A 400 -7.06 -32.80 22.80
N MET A 401 -7.48 -31.55 22.90
CA MET A 401 -8.81 -31.17 23.33
C MET A 401 -9.29 -29.94 22.60
N THR A 402 -10.59 -29.73 22.53
CA THR A 402 -11.22 -28.54 22.00
C THR A 402 -11.99 -27.81 23.09
N ILE A 403 -11.97 -26.48 23.03
CA ILE A 403 -12.69 -25.60 23.95
C ILE A 403 -13.36 -24.47 23.18
N ASP A 404 -14.46 -23.95 23.74
CA ASP A 404 -15.08 -22.74 23.24
C ASP A 404 -14.51 -21.50 23.93
N ALA A 405 -14.62 -20.35 23.28
CA ALA A 405 -14.25 -19.09 23.90
C ALA A 405 -15.15 -18.82 25.12
N THR A 406 -14.53 -18.57 26.26
CA THR A 406 -15.24 -18.19 27.50
C THR A 406 -15.76 -16.75 27.44
N GLU A 407 -15.22 -15.93 26.55
CA GLU A 407 -15.63 -14.55 26.35
C GLU A 407 -16.78 -14.45 25.35
N LYS A 408 -17.76 -13.57 25.67
CA LYS A 408 -18.86 -13.31 24.74
C LYS A 408 -18.37 -12.72 23.42
N LYS A 409 -18.96 -13.14 22.33
CA LYS A 409 -18.63 -12.72 20.94
C LYS A 409 -18.61 -11.19 20.74
N ASP A 410 -19.40 -10.46 21.49
CA ASP A 410 -19.51 -8.99 21.46
C ASP A 410 -18.25 -8.25 21.94
N LYS A 411 -17.39 -8.85 22.76
CA LYS A 411 -16.09 -8.26 23.13
C LYS A 411 -15.02 -8.40 22.05
N MET A 412 -15.25 -9.22 21.05
CA MET A 412 -14.31 -9.58 20.01
C MET A 412 -14.36 -8.64 18.80
N GLU A 413 -15.36 -7.76 18.69
CA GLU A 413 -15.44 -6.73 17.64
C GLU A 413 -14.36 -5.62 17.75
N LYS A 414 -13.66 -5.53 18.87
CA LYS A 414 -12.58 -4.57 19.11
C LYS A 414 -11.18 -5.09 18.77
N TYR A 415 -11.09 -6.28 18.21
CA TYR A 415 -9.80 -6.78 17.73
C TYR A 415 -9.40 -6.00 16.48
N ASP A 416 -8.23 -5.38 16.49
CA ASP A 416 -7.65 -4.46 15.51
C ASP A 416 -7.47 -5.03 14.07
N GLY A 417 -8.42 -5.83 13.59
CA GLY A 417 -8.38 -6.53 12.32
C GLY A 417 -7.54 -7.81 12.30
N ARG A 418 -6.97 -8.22 13.42
CA ARG A 418 -6.22 -9.48 13.55
C ARG A 418 -7.17 -10.66 13.60
N ARG A 419 -6.78 -11.74 12.97
CA ARG A 419 -7.63 -12.93 12.77
C ARG A 419 -7.26 -14.10 13.69
N PHE A 420 -6.41 -13.85 14.66
CA PHE A 420 -6.10 -14.77 15.74
C PHE A 420 -6.57 -14.17 17.07
N ARG A 421 -7.17 -15.01 17.91
CA ARG A 421 -7.67 -14.62 19.22
C ARG A 421 -6.94 -15.39 20.30
N ASP A 422 -6.48 -14.66 21.30
CA ASP A 422 -6.03 -15.22 22.55
C ASP A 422 -7.23 -15.22 23.51
N ILE A 423 -7.49 -16.31 24.17
CA ILE A 423 -8.66 -16.47 25.04
C ILE A 423 -8.23 -16.69 26.48
N THR A 424 -9.13 -16.38 27.40
CA THR A 424 -8.97 -16.78 28.81
C THR A 424 -9.19 -18.27 28.92
N LEU A 425 -8.17 -18.98 29.35
CA LEU A 425 -8.23 -20.44 29.50
C LEU A 425 -9.02 -20.84 30.76
N PRO A 426 -9.67 -22.02 30.76
CA PRO A 426 -10.24 -22.60 31.96
C PRO A 426 -9.19 -22.74 33.07
N ALA A 427 -9.63 -22.66 34.33
CA ALA A 427 -8.73 -22.81 35.50
C ALA A 427 -7.96 -24.14 35.42
N GLY A 428 -6.67 -24.08 35.71
CA GLY A 428 -5.75 -25.21 35.62
C GLY A 428 -5.17 -25.46 34.23
N MET A 429 -5.58 -24.70 33.22
CA MET A 429 -5.08 -24.83 31.84
C MET A 429 -4.01 -23.79 31.47
N GLU A 430 -3.61 -22.93 32.40
CA GLU A 430 -2.70 -21.79 32.15
C GLU A 430 -1.31 -22.25 31.69
N LYS A 431 -0.92 -23.48 32.07
CA LYS A 431 0.39 -24.09 31.74
C LYS A 431 0.28 -25.34 30.87
N TRP A 432 -0.81 -25.49 30.15
CA TRP A 432 -1.10 -26.69 29.35
C TRP A 432 0.03 -27.06 28.36
N TYR A 433 0.85 -26.12 27.93
CA TYR A 433 1.96 -26.33 27.00
C TYR A 433 3.28 -26.74 27.69
N MET A 434 3.32 -26.79 29.00
CA MET A 434 4.51 -27.17 29.77
C MET A 434 4.77 -28.67 29.70
N PRO A 435 6.05 -29.12 29.74
CA PRO A 435 6.39 -30.55 29.63
C PRO A 435 5.79 -31.45 30.70
N ASP A 436 5.56 -30.94 31.89
CA ASP A 436 5.05 -31.63 33.08
C ASP A 436 3.51 -31.56 33.23
N PHE A 437 2.81 -30.94 32.28
CA PHE A 437 1.35 -30.86 32.32
C PHE A 437 0.71 -32.25 32.13
N ASP A 438 -0.28 -32.59 32.99
CA ASP A 438 -1.05 -33.80 32.88
C ASP A 438 -2.14 -33.68 31.82
N ASP A 439 -1.91 -34.28 30.67
CA ASP A 439 -2.84 -34.36 29.52
C ASP A 439 -3.52 -35.73 29.40
N SER A 440 -3.47 -36.56 30.44
CA SER A 440 -4.01 -37.95 30.43
C SER A 440 -5.50 -38.04 30.12
N LYS A 441 -6.26 -37.00 30.40
CA LYS A 441 -7.70 -36.89 30.14
C LYS A 441 -8.04 -36.38 28.75
N TRP A 442 -7.04 -35.98 27.95
CA TRP A 442 -7.26 -35.49 26.61
C TRP A 442 -7.49 -36.64 25.62
N ALA A 443 -8.21 -36.35 24.53
CA ALA A 443 -8.35 -37.32 23.45
C ALA A 443 -7.00 -37.67 22.82
N GLU A 444 -6.90 -38.87 22.28
CA GLU A 444 -5.73 -39.32 21.52
C GLU A 444 -6.06 -39.49 20.05
N GLY A 445 -5.10 -39.17 19.19
CA GLY A 445 -5.23 -39.39 17.76
C GLY A 445 -3.99 -39.03 16.97
N LYS A 446 -4.11 -39.18 15.66
CA LYS A 446 -3.06 -38.84 14.68
C LYS A 446 -3.35 -37.48 14.06
N ALA A 447 -2.30 -36.70 13.77
CA ALA A 447 -2.41 -35.50 12.94
C ALA A 447 -2.39 -35.85 11.43
N PRO A 448 -2.99 -34.99 10.56
CA PRO A 448 -3.66 -33.74 10.86
C PRO A 448 -4.96 -33.91 11.65
N ILE A 449 -5.16 -33.07 12.67
CA ILE A 449 -6.43 -32.97 13.39
C ILE A 449 -7.26 -31.88 12.70
N GLY A 450 -8.46 -32.21 12.23
CA GLY A 450 -9.21 -31.24 11.43
C GLY A 450 -10.71 -31.46 11.39
N LYS A 451 -11.41 -30.47 10.82
CA LYS A 451 -12.85 -30.48 10.56
C LYS A 451 -13.22 -29.72 9.29
N GLY A 452 -14.41 -30.02 8.76
CA GLY A 452 -14.94 -29.38 7.55
C GLY A 452 -14.16 -29.72 6.29
N VAL A 453 -14.36 -28.91 5.26
CA VAL A 453 -13.72 -29.05 3.93
C VAL A 453 -12.90 -27.81 3.63
N TRP A 454 -11.58 -27.94 3.67
CA TRP A 454 -10.67 -26.86 3.26
C TRP A 454 -10.30 -27.02 1.79
N LYS A 455 -10.93 -26.21 0.93
CA LYS A 455 -10.72 -26.26 -0.51
C LYS A 455 -10.19 -24.93 -1.05
N HIS A 456 -9.05 -24.97 -1.69
CA HIS A 456 -8.45 -23.80 -2.33
C HIS A 456 -7.47 -24.22 -3.44
N SER A 457 -7.41 -23.44 -4.54
CA SER A 457 -6.46 -23.64 -5.66
C SER A 457 -6.44 -25.07 -6.22
N GLY A 458 -7.61 -25.74 -6.23
CA GLY A 458 -7.74 -27.09 -6.75
C GLY A 458 -7.35 -28.21 -5.78
N ILE A 459 -6.85 -27.88 -4.58
CA ILE A 459 -6.56 -28.84 -3.50
C ILE A 459 -7.78 -28.94 -2.59
N THR A 460 -8.13 -30.15 -2.18
CA THR A 460 -9.21 -30.43 -1.21
C THR A 460 -8.65 -31.22 -0.04
N LEU A 461 -8.76 -30.67 1.16
CA LEU A 461 -8.38 -31.31 2.41
C LEU A 461 -9.66 -31.48 3.25
N ASP A 462 -10.21 -32.68 3.30
CA ASP A 462 -11.46 -33.05 3.96
C ASP A 462 -11.39 -34.37 4.73
N LYS A 463 -10.26 -35.08 4.61
CA LYS A 463 -10.00 -36.34 5.31
C LYS A 463 -8.95 -36.14 6.38
N PHE A 464 -9.34 -36.32 7.61
CA PHE A 464 -8.47 -36.14 8.77
C PHE A 464 -8.40 -37.44 9.57
N PRO A 465 -7.19 -37.90 9.95
CA PRO A 465 -7.01 -39.05 10.84
C PRO A 465 -7.74 -38.86 12.18
N SER A 466 -7.82 -37.63 12.68
CA SER A 466 -8.53 -37.28 13.89
C SER A 466 -9.43 -36.07 13.67
N LYS A 467 -10.61 -36.08 14.30
CA LYS A 467 -11.57 -34.98 14.20
C LYS A 467 -11.28 -33.90 15.23
N TRP A 468 -11.34 -32.63 14.81
CA TRP A 468 -11.19 -31.48 15.69
C TRP A 468 -12.31 -31.35 16.72
N GLY A 469 -13.50 -31.93 16.53
CA GLY A 469 -14.63 -31.80 17.45
C GLY A 469 -15.40 -30.49 17.30
N GLU A 470 -16.31 -30.22 18.25
CA GLU A 470 -17.23 -29.07 18.18
C GLU A 470 -16.61 -27.76 18.64
N GLY A 471 -15.62 -27.78 19.55
CA GLY A 471 -15.00 -26.58 20.11
C GLY A 471 -14.30 -25.73 19.08
N GLU A 472 -14.33 -24.42 19.28
CA GLU A 472 -13.73 -23.43 18.38
C GLU A 472 -12.20 -23.47 18.40
N PHE A 473 -11.60 -23.76 19.54
CA PHE A 473 -10.15 -23.77 19.74
C PHE A 473 -9.64 -25.19 19.95
N LEU A 474 -8.52 -25.50 19.29
CA LEU A 474 -7.78 -26.75 19.48
C LEU A 474 -6.52 -26.49 20.29
N MET A 475 -6.32 -27.29 21.33
CA MET A 475 -5.04 -27.47 22.00
C MET A 475 -4.54 -28.87 21.70
N MET A 476 -3.30 -29.01 21.28
CA MET A 476 -2.71 -30.31 20.97
C MET A 476 -1.26 -30.37 21.45
N ARG A 477 -0.85 -31.57 21.88
CA ARG A 477 0.47 -31.86 22.44
C ARG A 477 0.94 -33.23 21.98
N THR A 478 2.25 -33.36 21.80
CA THR A 478 2.90 -34.66 21.58
C THR A 478 4.28 -34.68 22.22
N THR A 479 4.78 -35.87 22.49
CA THR A 479 6.16 -36.10 22.91
C THR A 479 6.93 -36.87 21.84
N PHE A 480 8.22 -36.58 21.72
CA PHE A 480 9.12 -37.27 20.82
C PHE A 480 10.53 -37.29 21.41
N GLU A 481 11.29 -38.31 21.06
CA GLU A 481 12.69 -38.49 21.51
C GLU A 481 13.64 -38.08 20.39
N VAL A 482 14.63 -37.27 20.71
CA VAL A 482 15.70 -36.84 19.78
C VAL A 482 16.99 -37.53 20.21
N GLU A 483 17.54 -38.36 19.34
CA GLU A 483 18.77 -39.09 19.62
C GLU A 483 19.99 -38.16 19.55
N ASP A 484 20.05 -37.34 18.50
CA ASP A 484 21.14 -36.41 18.26
C ASP A 484 20.66 -35.08 17.65
N LEU A 485 21.38 -33.99 17.97
CA LEU A 485 21.18 -32.65 17.42
C LEU A 485 22.32 -32.32 16.44
N ASN A 486 22.39 -33.07 15.36
CA ASN A 486 23.46 -33.01 14.35
C ASN A 486 23.08 -32.23 13.09
N CYS A 487 21.99 -31.49 13.11
CA CYS A 487 21.59 -30.57 12.06
C CYS A 487 22.04 -29.14 12.36
N ASP A 488 22.35 -28.38 11.32
CA ASP A 488 22.75 -26.96 11.44
C ASP A 488 21.55 -26.02 11.58
N SER A 489 20.40 -26.44 11.06
CA SER A 489 19.14 -25.70 11.18
C SER A 489 17.97 -26.64 11.44
N TYR A 490 16.96 -26.11 12.13
CA TYR A 490 15.73 -26.82 12.45
C TYR A 490 14.53 -25.95 12.08
N ARG A 491 13.44 -26.61 11.66
CA ARG A 491 12.16 -25.93 11.39
C ARG A 491 10.98 -26.72 11.96
N ILE A 492 9.87 -26.00 12.17
CA ILE A 492 8.56 -26.59 12.33
C ILE A 492 7.82 -26.48 11.00
N ALA A 493 7.53 -27.61 10.38
CA ALA A 493 6.59 -27.68 9.27
C ALA A 493 5.17 -27.71 9.84
N ILE A 494 4.33 -26.75 9.48
CA ILE A 494 3.01 -26.54 10.09
C ILE A 494 1.91 -26.44 9.05
N LEU A 495 0.89 -27.29 9.21
CA LEU A 495 -0.40 -27.14 8.54
C LEU A 495 -1.36 -26.47 9.51
N ALA A 496 -1.81 -25.27 9.19
CA ALA A 496 -2.81 -24.53 9.97
C ALA A 496 -3.62 -23.61 9.06
N ARG A 497 -4.95 -23.58 9.24
CA ARG A 497 -5.84 -22.71 8.44
C ARG A 497 -5.93 -21.31 9.00
N GLN A 498 -6.05 -21.19 10.31
CA GLN A 498 -6.25 -19.93 11.03
C GLN A 498 -5.03 -19.61 11.91
N GLY A 499 -5.12 -18.54 12.67
CA GLY A 499 -4.08 -18.14 13.61
C GLY A 499 -3.75 -19.21 14.66
N PHE A 500 -2.50 -19.23 15.10
CA PHE A 500 -2.01 -20.25 16.01
C PHE A 500 -0.79 -19.80 16.84
N HIS A 501 -0.57 -20.50 17.95
CA HIS A 501 0.69 -20.48 18.70
C HIS A 501 1.38 -21.84 18.64
N VAL A 502 2.70 -21.85 18.65
CA VAL A 502 3.52 -23.07 18.74
C VAL A 502 4.47 -22.96 19.94
N TYR A 503 4.56 -24.05 20.68
CA TYR A 503 5.42 -24.17 21.87
C TYR A 503 6.34 -25.39 21.73
N LEU A 504 7.59 -25.22 22.10
CA LEU A 504 8.59 -26.28 22.20
C LEU A 504 9.15 -26.31 23.62
N ASN A 505 8.98 -27.43 24.32
CA ASN A 505 9.41 -27.62 25.70
C ASN A 505 8.97 -26.49 26.65
N GLY A 506 7.72 -26.04 26.51
CA GLY A 506 7.13 -24.98 27.32
C GLY A 506 7.49 -23.54 26.89
N GLN A 507 8.29 -23.38 25.85
CA GLN A 507 8.64 -22.06 25.32
C GLN A 507 7.84 -21.74 24.07
N LYS A 508 7.19 -20.57 24.02
CA LYS A 508 6.48 -20.10 22.84
C LYS A 508 7.49 -19.68 21.77
N ILE A 509 7.52 -20.42 20.67
CA ILE A 509 8.48 -20.21 19.58
C ILE A 509 7.88 -19.44 18.40
N HIS A 510 6.56 -19.47 18.22
CA HIS A 510 5.91 -18.78 17.11
C HIS A 510 4.48 -18.37 17.44
N THR A 511 4.05 -17.24 16.84
CA THR A 511 2.66 -16.77 16.80
C THR A 511 2.34 -16.34 15.39
N TYR A 512 1.25 -16.86 14.82
CA TYR A 512 0.70 -16.44 13.55
C TYR A 512 -0.72 -15.90 13.77
N ILE A 513 -1.01 -14.73 13.20
CA ILE A 513 -2.25 -13.99 13.50
C ILE A 513 -3.22 -13.89 12.31
N TRP A 514 -2.83 -14.45 11.15
CA TRP A 514 -3.61 -14.41 9.92
C TRP A 514 -4.17 -15.78 9.58
N TRP A 515 -4.80 -15.90 8.43
CA TRP A 515 -5.24 -17.18 7.85
C TRP A 515 -4.37 -17.57 6.67
N GLN A 516 -4.40 -18.84 6.32
CA GLN A 516 -3.80 -19.41 5.14
C GLN A 516 -4.89 -19.89 4.18
N ASP A 517 -4.90 -19.38 2.96
CA ASP A 517 -5.95 -19.72 1.99
C ASP A 517 -5.79 -21.15 1.46
N SER A 518 -4.57 -21.51 1.06
CA SER A 518 -4.29 -22.81 0.43
C SER A 518 -3.85 -23.85 1.46
N PRO A 519 -4.39 -25.09 1.42
CA PRO A 519 -3.88 -26.18 2.24
C PRO A 519 -2.43 -26.52 1.86
N ARG A 520 -1.49 -26.20 2.75
CA ARG A 520 -0.05 -26.47 2.59
C ARG A 520 0.63 -26.37 3.95
N TYR A 521 1.80 -26.97 4.07
CA TYR A 521 2.62 -26.81 5.26
C TYR A 521 3.53 -25.59 5.13
N GLY A 522 3.37 -24.63 6.03
CA GLY A 522 4.29 -23.50 6.17
C GLY A 522 5.59 -23.93 6.85
N SER A 523 6.66 -23.20 6.59
CA SER A 523 8.00 -23.44 7.16
C SER A 523 8.30 -22.37 8.22
N ILE A 524 8.50 -22.80 9.47
CA ILE A 524 8.93 -21.94 10.57
C ILE A 524 10.34 -22.35 10.97
N VAL A 525 11.35 -21.68 10.41
CA VAL A 525 12.74 -21.94 10.76
C VAL A 525 13.02 -21.39 12.16
N LEU A 526 13.60 -22.24 13.03
CA LEU A 526 13.96 -21.85 14.40
C LEU A 526 15.17 -20.91 14.38
N LYS A 527 15.05 -19.82 15.12
CA LYS A 527 16.17 -18.90 15.34
C LYS A 527 17.22 -19.54 16.25
N ASN A 528 18.46 -19.06 16.21
CA ASN A 528 19.54 -19.59 17.03
C ASN A 528 19.20 -19.61 18.53
N GLU A 529 18.51 -18.59 19.02
CA GLU A 529 18.04 -18.54 20.41
C GLU A 529 16.89 -19.51 20.74
N GLN A 530 16.22 -20.05 19.71
CA GLN A 530 15.11 -21.02 19.86
C GLN A 530 15.59 -22.47 19.73
N ILE A 531 16.68 -22.71 18.99
CA ILE A 531 17.26 -24.06 18.81
C ILE A 531 17.62 -24.68 20.16
N LYS A 532 18.07 -23.88 21.13
CA LYS A 532 18.39 -24.34 22.51
C LYS A 532 17.19 -24.95 23.24
N TYR A 533 15.96 -24.69 22.80
CA TYR A 533 14.77 -25.31 23.39
C TYR A 533 14.56 -26.75 22.90
N LEU A 534 15.12 -27.14 21.76
CA LEU A 534 15.17 -28.52 21.30
C LEU A 534 16.30 -29.24 22.06
N LYS A 535 16.01 -30.43 22.62
CA LYS A 535 16.93 -31.15 23.51
C LYS A 535 17.19 -32.55 22.97
N LYS A 536 18.36 -33.10 23.27
CA LYS A 536 18.59 -34.54 23.21
C LYS A 536 17.69 -35.23 24.25
N GLY A 537 17.11 -36.36 23.90
CA GLY A 537 16.10 -37.07 24.70
C GLY A 537 14.70 -36.56 24.47
N LYS A 538 13.86 -36.62 25.49
CA LYS A 538 12.43 -36.31 25.45
C LYS A 538 12.15 -34.82 25.20
N ASN A 539 11.32 -34.55 24.21
CA ASN A 539 10.81 -33.21 23.88
C ASN A 539 9.27 -33.20 23.87
N VAL A 540 8.71 -32.02 24.12
CA VAL A 540 7.26 -31.76 24.04
C VAL A 540 7.03 -30.67 22.99
N LEU A 541 6.23 -30.99 21.99
CA LEU A 541 5.72 -30.04 20.99
C LEU A 541 4.24 -29.81 21.28
N ALA A 542 3.84 -28.54 21.37
CA ALA A 542 2.46 -28.18 21.65
C ALA A 542 2.00 -27.04 20.74
N ALA A 543 0.72 -27.00 20.42
CA ALA A 543 0.13 -25.94 19.62
C ALA A 543 -1.30 -25.62 20.06
N TYR A 544 -1.65 -24.38 19.81
CA TYR A 544 -2.98 -23.82 20.05
C TYR A 544 -3.43 -23.10 18.77
N ALA A 545 -4.62 -23.41 18.28
CA ALA A 545 -5.19 -22.80 17.08
C ALA A 545 -6.69 -22.58 17.21
N ASN A 546 -7.24 -21.64 16.42
CA ASN A 546 -8.69 -21.44 16.30
C ASN A 546 -9.22 -21.87 14.92
N ASP A 547 -10.52 -22.16 14.81
CA ASP A 547 -11.15 -22.59 13.57
C ASP A 547 -11.79 -21.44 12.77
N GLN A 548 -12.02 -20.30 13.41
CA GLN A 548 -12.64 -19.13 12.82
C GLN A 548 -11.75 -17.90 12.87
N TYR A 549 -11.79 -17.11 11.81
CA TYR A 549 -11.29 -15.75 11.84
C TYR A 549 -12.40 -14.71 11.71
N ASP A 550 -13.54 -15.08 11.12
CA ASP A 550 -14.69 -14.19 10.94
C ASP A 550 -15.92 -14.82 11.60
N LEU A 551 -16.41 -14.17 12.64
CA LEU A 551 -17.60 -14.59 13.40
C LEU A 551 -18.88 -14.66 12.56
N LYS A 552 -18.87 -14.06 11.37
CA LYS A 552 -20.00 -14.04 10.44
C LYS A 552 -19.90 -15.14 9.37
N SER A 553 -18.77 -15.83 9.27
CA SER A 553 -18.63 -16.94 8.33
C SER A 553 -19.41 -18.16 8.85
N PRO A 554 -20.33 -18.72 8.05
CA PRO A 554 -21.01 -19.95 8.40
C PRO A 554 -20.13 -21.20 8.23
N GLU A 555 -18.94 -21.05 7.63
CA GLU A 555 -18.06 -22.16 7.28
C GLU A 555 -17.02 -22.38 8.38
N HIS A 556 -17.12 -23.54 9.05
CA HIS A 556 -16.15 -24.01 10.02
C HIS A 556 -15.29 -25.11 9.41
N TYR A 557 -14.12 -24.76 8.93
CA TYR A 557 -13.11 -25.73 8.51
C TYR A 557 -11.73 -25.32 9.02
N ALA A 558 -11.03 -26.30 9.58
CA ALA A 558 -9.71 -26.10 10.15
C ALA A 558 -8.91 -27.40 10.09
N ALA A 559 -7.60 -27.27 10.09
CA ALA A 559 -6.68 -28.39 10.23
C ALA A 559 -5.44 -27.94 10.98
N MET A 560 -4.83 -28.88 11.74
CA MET A 560 -3.58 -28.63 12.46
C MET A 560 -2.71 -29.89 12.42
N ASP A 561 -1.47 -29.70 11.98
CA ASP A 561 -0.37 -30.66 12.10
C ASP A 561 0.95 -29.93 12.27
N LEU A 562 1.88 -30.52 13.00
CA LEU A 562 3.22 -29.99 13.22
C LEU A 562 4.27 -31.10 13.10
N ARG A 563 5.35 -30.78 12.41
CA ARG A 563 6.49 -31.67 12.22
C ARG A 563 7.77 -30.92 12.57
N VAL A 564 8.63 -31.53 13.37
CA VAL A 564 9.98 -31.01 13.61
C VAL A 564 10.91 -31.63 12.58
N GLU A 565 11.64 -30.78 11.87
CA GLU A 565 12.56 -31.20 10.82
C GLU A 565 13.91 -30.50 11.00
N GLY A 566 14.97 -31.15 10.53
CA GLY A 566 16.31 -30.62 10.53
C GLY A 566 16.98 -30.74 9.17
N ILE A 567 17.96 -29.90 8.93
CA ILE A 567 18.79 -29.92 7.74
C ILE A 567 20.27 -29.95 8.14
N THR A 568 21.05 -30.84 7.55
CA THR A 568 22.49 -30.88 7.74
C THR A 568 23.18 -29.77 6.96
N LYS A 569 24.41 -29.42 7.33
CA LYS A 569 25.21 -28.43 6.61
C LYS A 569 25.38 -28.78 5.11
N ALA A 570 25.65 -30.01 4.82
CA ALA A 570 25.84 -30.49 3.44
C ALA A 570 24.57 -30.35 2.59
N ASP A 571 23.39 -30.62 3.17
CA ASP A 571 22.12 -30.47 2.48
C ASP A 571 21.68 -28.97 2.42
N GLN A 572 22.05 -28.16 3.43
CA GLN A 572 21.84 -26.71 3.38
C GLN A 572 22.65 -26.07 2.24
N GLU A 573 23.92 -26.45 2.07
CA GLU A 573 24.76 -25.95 0.98
C GLU A 573 24.17 -26.29 -0.40
N LYS A 574 23.63 -27.52 -0.56
CA LYS A 574 22.92 -27.89 -1.80
C LYS A 574 21.64 -27.10 -2.03
N LEU A 575 20.86 -26.90 -0.96
CA LEU A 575 19.65 -26.09 -1.01
C LEU A 575 19.99 -24.64 -1.40
N ASP A 576 21.01 -24.05 -0.77
CA ASP A 576 21.43 -22.68 -1.04
C ASP A 576 21.87 -22.50 -2.50
N LEU A 577 22.63 -23.45 -3.06
CA LEU A 577 22.99 -23.43 -4.47
C LEU A 577 21.77 -23.50 -5.39
N ALA A 578 20.83 -24.40 -5.10
CA ALA A 578 19.61 -24.52 -5.88
C ALA A 578 18.70 -23.29 -5.79
N LEU A 579 18.67 -22.63 -4.63
CA LEU A 579 17.93 -21.37 -4.43
C LEU A 579 18.62 -20.17 -5.10
N GLU A 580 19.96 -20.16 -5.18
CA GLU A 580 20.72 -19.10 -5.87
C GLU A 580 20.46 -19.11 -7.40
N GLU A 581 20.11 -20.26 -7.99
CA GLU A 581 19.68 -20.35 -9.40
C GLU A 581 18.33 -19.62 -9.62
N ILE A 582 17.46 -19.58 -8.61
CA ILE A 582 16.15 -18.92 -8.69
C ILE A 582 16.28 -17.43 -8.40
N PHE A 583 16.97 -17.08 -7.32
CA PHE A 583 17.10 -15.72 -6.83
C PHE A 583 18.55 -15.42 -6.43
N SER A 584 19.31 -14.98 -7.41
CA SER A 584 20.76 -14.79 -7.30
C SER A 584 21.15 -13.61 -6.40
N HIS A 585 22.42 -13.62 -5.96
CA HIS A 585 23.02 -12.46 -5.28
C HIS A 585 22.87 -11.18 -6.11
N LYS A 586 23.00 -11.28 -7.44
CA LYS A 586 22.77 -10.14 -8.35
C LYS A 586 21.33 -9.63 -8.27
N ASP A 587 20.34 -10.53 -8.25
CA ASP A 587 18.92 -10.15 -8.11
C ASP A 587 18.67 -9.48 -6.75
N LYS A 588 19.28 -9.98 -5.66
CA LYS A 588 19.22 -9.38 -4.32
C LYS A 588 19.78 -7.96 -4.31
N GLU A 589 20.91 -7.72 -4.98
CA GLU A 589 21.51 -6.39 -5.11
C GLU A 589 20.65 -5.44 -5.95
N ILE A 590 20.01 -5.92 -7.01
CA ILE A 590 19.06 -5.15 -7.82
C ILE A 590 17.84 -4.74 -6.99
N LEU A 591 17.31 -5.64 -6.18
CA LEU A 591 16.12 -5.37 -5.35
C LEU A 591 16.37 -4.40 -4.21
N LYS A 592 17.61 -4.03 -3.90
CA LYS A 592 17.90 -2.88 -3.03
C LYS A 592 17.35 -1.56 -3.60
N GLY A 593 17.07 -1.51 -4.90
CA GLY A 593 16.41 -0.39 -5.57
C GLY A 593 14.89 -0.38 -5.46
N ALA A 594 14.29 -1.40 -4.85
CA ALA A 594 12.84 -1.54 -4.72
C ALA A 594 12.36 -1.48 -3.27
N SER A 595 11.17 -0.93 -3.05
CA SER A 595 10.53 -0.92 -1.73
C SER A 595 9.01 -1.14 -1.79
N ASN A 596 8.44 -1.29 -2.99
CA ASN A 596 7.01 -1.45 -3.21
C ASN A 596 6.74 -2.25 -4.50
N GLY A 597 5.46 -2.53 -4.78
CA GLY A 597 5.03 -3.22 -5.99
C GLY A 597 5.09 -2.38 -7.27
N GLY A 598 4.93 -3.04 -8.42
CA GLY A 598 5.01 -2.41 -9.76
C GLY A 598 4.06 -1.24 -9.94
N TYR A 599 2.82 -1.33 -9.43
CA TYR A 599 1.82 -0.24 -9.50
C TYR A 599 2.25 1.06 -8.78
N HIS A 600 3.25 0.99 -7.91
CA HIS A 600 3.92 2.14 -7.28
C HIS A 600 5.34 2.36 -7.80
N TYR A 601 5.57 2.09 -9.10
CA TYR A 601 6.88 2.23 -9.72
C TYR A 601 7.99 1.50 -8.94
N LEU A 602 7.66 0.27 -8.47
CA LEU A 602 8.56 -0.60 -7.69
C LEU A 602 8.99 0.02 -6.34
N GLY A 603 8.43 1.16 -5.96
CA GLY A 603 8.90 1.95 -4.82
C GLY A 603 10.36 2.38 -4.98
N SER A 604 10.79 2.66 -6.20
CA SER A 604 12.18 2.99 -6.53
C SER A 604 12.43 4.49 -6.52
N ALA A 605 13.30 4.94 -5.63
CA ALA A 605 13.71 6.35 -5.59
C ALA A 605 14.39 6.79 -6.90
N LYS A 606 15.05 5.88 -7.63
CA LYS A 606 15.63 6.15 -8.95
C LYS A 606 14.56 6.62 -9.93
N ILE A 607 13.40 5.97 -9.95
CA ILE A 607 12.29 6.31 -10.86
C ILE A 607 11.67 7.64 -10.46
N PHE A 608 11.31 7.83 -9.18
CA PHE A 608 10.68 9.07 -8.70
C PHE A 608 11.61 10.29 -8.83
N ALA A 609 12.92 10.09 -8.65
CA ALA A 609 13.90 11.15 -8.85
C ALA A 609 13.96 11.66 -10.30
N GLN A 610 13.90 10.74 -11.26
CA GLN A 610 13.83 11.09 -12.69
C GLN A 610 12.53 11.81 -13.04
N MET A 611 11.39 11.33 -12.48
CA MET A 611 10.09 11.97 -12.69
C MET A 611 10.07 13.41 -12.20
N GLY A 612 10.49 13.65 -10.95
CA GLY A 612 10.45 14.98 -10.38
C GLY A 612 11.33 15.96 -11.15
N LYS A 613 12.53 15.54 -11.58
CA LYS A 613 13.39 16.31 -12.47
C LYS A 613 12.70 16.63 -13.80
N ALA A 614 12.12 15.62 -14.46
CA ALA A 614 11.44 15.80 -15.75
C ALA A 614 10.22 16.73 -15.66
N PHE A 615 9.47 16.68 -14.58
CA PHE A 615 8.34 17.60 -14.35
C PHE A 615 8.83 19.04 -14.12
N ALA A 616 9.92 19.24 -13.39
CA ALA A 616 10.52 20.56 -13.21
C ALA A 616 11.01 21.14 -14.55
N GLU A 617 11.75 20.36 -15.33
CA GLU A 617 12.24 20.76 -16.65
C GLU A 617 11.09 21.12 -17.61
N ALA A 618 9.97 20.35 -17.56
CA ALA A 618 8.79 20.61 -18.37
C ALA A 618 8.12 21.95 -18.01
N ILE A 619 7.94 22.24 -16.72
CA ILE A 619 7.40 23.54 -16.27
C ILE A 619 8.33 24.70 -16.72
N LEU A 620 9.63 24.59 -16.48
CA LEU A 620 10.60 25.61 -16.86
C LEU A 620 10.63 25.88 -18.37
N LYS A 621 10.42 24.83 -19.17
CA LYS A 621 10.33 24.97 -20.63
C LYS A 621 9.07 25.70 -21.10
N ILE A 622 7.94 25.49 -20.44
CA ILE A 622 6.68 26.19 -20.74
C ILE A 622 6.78 27.68 -20.39
N GLN A 623 7.52 28.02 -19.34
CA GLN A 623 7.66 29.39 -18.84
C GLN A 623 8.61 30.26 -19.66
N LYS A 624 9.49 29.66 -20.47
CA LYS A 624 10.36 30.33 -21.43
C LYS A 624 9.62 30.65 -22.72
#